data_a5706755edb67d7fbfc2b3275420b012
#
_entry.id   a5706755edb67d7fbfc2b3275420b012
#
_cell.length_a   1.000
_cell.length_b   1.000
_cell.length_c   1.000
_cell.angle_alpha   90.00
_cell.angle_beta   90.00
_cell.angle_gamma   90.00
#
_symmetry.space_group_name_H-M   'P 1'
#
loop_
_entity.id
_entity.type
_entity.pdbx_description
1 polymer ?
#
loop_
_entity_poly.entity_id
_entity_poly.type
_entity_poly.pdbx_seq_one_letter_code
_entity_poly.pdbx_strand_id
1 'polypeptide(L)'
;MKKILSVIVAVVLFCYLVFSVILMNGKEEDGVCHRVTVVVKDSADRHFIDRHDVLSILKHTSLYPINQRLRDINTETIERKIAGNELIDRVNVYKTPSANIHIEVTQKTPVLRVFSTQGSYYVDERGHTMPVSPRYATYLPIANGIIEKSFATTDLYKFALF
;
A
#
# COMPACT_ATOMS: atom_id res chain seq x y z
N MET A 1 41.73 40.99 10.39
CA MET A 1 40.75 41.30 9.34
C MET A 1 40.35 40.05 8.54
N LYS A 2 41.28 39.25 7.95
CA LYS A 2 40.94 38.08 7.12
C LYS A 2 40.10 36.99 7.86
N LYS A 3 40.38 36.74 9.15
CA LYS A 3 39.60 35.73 9.96
C LYS A 3 38.16 36.18 10.23
N ILE A 4 37.94 37.47 10.47
CA ILE A 4 36.60 38.06 10.71
C ILE A 4 35.78 38.00 9.42
N LEU A 5 36.41 38.35 8.29
CA LEU A 5 35.76 38.25 6.98
C LEU A 5 35.34 36.80 6.62
N SER A 6 36.22 35.83 6.91
CA SER A 6 35.92 34.39 6.71
C SER A 6 34.74 33.92 7.55
N VAL A 7 34.62 34.37 8.79
CA VAL A 7 33.48 34.02 9.65
C VAL A 7 32.19 34.62 9.14
N ILE A 8 32.20 35.89 8.67
CA ILE A 8 31.04 36.55 8.11
C ILE A 8 30.55 35.80 6.85
N VAL A 9 31.47 35.43 5.94
CA VAL A 9 31.12 34.65 4.73
C VAL A 9 30.52 33.28 5.10
N ALA A 10 31.09 32.61 6.09
CA ALA A 10 30.56 31.31 6.51
C ALA A 10 29.12 31.42 7.09
N VAL A 11 28.85 32.46 7.88
CA VAL A 11 27.51 32.71 8.43
C VAL A 11 26.51 33.03 7.32
N VAL A 12 26.88 33.83 6.33
CA VAL A 12 26.01 34.16 5.20
C VAL A 12 25.68 32.91 4.38
N LEU A 13 26.68 32.09 4.08
CA LEU A 13 26.46 30.81 3.38
C LEU A 13 25.55 29.86 4.17
N PHE A 14 25.74 29.77 5.46
CA PHE A 14 24.89 28.95 6.31
C PHE A 14 23.43 29.44 6.32
N CYS A 15 23.23 30.76 6.49
CA CYS A 15 21.89 31.36 6.41
C CYS A 15 21.24 31.13 5.03
N TYR A 16 22.00 31.23 3.95
CA TYR A 16 21.52 30.96 2.60
C TYR A 16 21.08 29.51 2.42
N LEU A 17 21.86 28.55 2.93
CA LEU A 17 21.49 27.12 2.88
C LEU A 17 20.21 26.84 3.67
N VAL A 18 20.11 27.35 4.90
CA VAL A 18 18.91 27.18 5.74
C VAL A 18 17.68 27.79 5.04
N PHE A 19 17.82 29.00 4.50
CA PHE A 19 16.73 29.66 3.78
C PHE A 19 16.30 28.90 2.52
N SER A 20 17.27 28.37 1.77
CA SER A 20 17.01 27.54 0.58
C SER A 20 16.21 26.27 0.92
N VAL A 21 16.58 25.59 2.01
CA VAL A 21 15.86 24.38 2.48
C VAL A 21 14.42 24.72 2.88
N ILE A 22 14.21 25.83 3.60
CA ILE A 22 12.87 26.27 4.02
C ILE A 22 11.99 26.59 2.80
N LEU A 23 12.53 27.27 1.78
CA LEU A 23 11.79 27.58 0.56
C LEU A 23 11.42 26.36 -0.27
N MET A 24 12.29 25.33 -0.26
CA MET A 24 12.00 24.09 -0.98
C MET A 24 10.92 23.26 -0.30
N ASN A 25 10.92 23.18 1.03
CA ASN A 25 9.94 22.37 1.77
C ASN A 25 8.53 22.96 1.82
N GLY A 26 8.38 24.28 1.59
CA GLY A 26 7.07 24.94 1.75
C GLY A 26 6.13 24.86 0.53
N LYS A 27 6.59 24.41 -0.63
CA LYS A 27 5.80 24.47 -1.87
C LYS A 27 4.98 23.21 -2.20
N GLU A 28 5.23 22.09 -1.57
CA GLU A 28 4.61 20.80 -1.96
C GLU A 28 3.23 20.56 -1.37
N GLU A 29 2.86 21.20 -0.27
CA GLU A 29 1.62 20.91 0.47
C GLU A 29 0.40 21.78 0.10
N ASP A 30 0.60 22.91 -0.57
CA ASP A 30 -0.50 23.83 -0.92
C ASP A 30 -1.26 23.43 -2.21
N GLY A 31 -0.81 22.41 -2.91
CA GLY A 31 -1.46 21.89 -4.12
C GLY A 31 -2.78 21.18 -3.83
N VAL A 32 -3.69 21.22 -4.80
CA VAL A 32 -4.91 20.40 -4.81
C VAL A 32 -4.62 19.10 -5.54
N CYS A 33 -5.08 17.97 -5.03
CA CYS A 33 -4.91 16.66 -5.68
C CYS A 33 -5.70 16.62 -7.00
N HIS A 34 -5.00 16.50 -8.11
CA HIS A 34 -5.61 16.42 -9.44
C HIS A 34 -5.78 15.00 -9.93
N ARG A 35 -4.95 14.08 -9.47
CA ARG A 35 -4.94 12.70 -9.96
C ARG A 35 -4.59 11.70 -8.87
N VAL A 36 -5.25 10.55 -8.93
CA VAL A 36 -4.90 9.36 -8.16
C VAL A 36 -4.38 8.30 -9.12
N THR A 37 -3.13 7.91 -8.96
CA THR A 37 -2.52 6.82 -9.72
C THR A 37 -2.46 5.58 -8.83
N VAL A 38 -3.08 4.49 -9.27
CA VAL A 38 -3.04 3.21 -8.57
C VAL A 38 -2.23 2.24 -9.41
N VAL A 39 -1.21 1.66 -8.80
CA VAL A 39 -0.37 0.60 -9.37
C VAL A 39 -0.55 -0.65 -8.52
N VAL A 40 -1.08 -1.69 -9.11
CA VAL A 40 -1.16 -3.02 -8.49
C VAL A 40 0.04 -3.82 -8.97
N LYS A 41 0.94 -4.15 -8.05
CA LYS A 41 2.14 -4.97 -8.34
C LYS A 41 1.70 -6.42 -8.62
N ASP A 42 2.46 -7.10 -9.47
CA ASP A 42 2.20 -8.50 -9.86
C ASP A 42 0.83 -8.75 -10.53
N SER A 43 0.23 -7.71 -11.10
CA SER A 43 -1.07 -7.82 -11.80
C SER A 43 -0.99 -8.64 -13.10
N ALA A 44 0.21 -8.89 -13.64
CA ALA A 44 0.40 -9.74 -14.81
C ALA A 44 0.15 -11.22 -14.51
N ASP A 45 0.50 -11.68 -13.32
CA ASP A 45 0.41 -13.09 -12.91
C ASP A 45 -0.78 -13.37 -11.99
N ARG A 46 -1.31 -12.35 -11.34
CA ARG A 46 -2.34 -12.45 -10.30
C ARG A 46 -3.37 -11.33 -10.44
N HIS A 47 -4.64 -11.71 -10.52
CA HIS A 47 -5.76 -10.80 -10.74
C HIS A 47 -6.80 -10.86 -9.61
N PHE A 48 -6.33 -11.01 -8.35
CA PHE A 48 -7.24 -11.04 -7.21
C PHE A 48 -7.87 -9.68 -6.93
N ILE A 49 -7.10 -8.62 -7.14
CA ILE A 49 -7.54 -7.24 -6.98
C ILE A 49 -7.06 -6.40 -8.17
N ASP A 50 -7.86 -5.47 -8.61
CA ASP A 50 -7.50 -4.55 -9.68
C ASP A 50 -7.53 -3.08 -9.22
N ARG A 51 -7.13 -2.19 -10.12
CA ARG A 51 -7.17 -0.75 -9.88
C ARG A 51 -8.58 -0.25 -9.52
N HIS A 52 -9.60 -0.81 -10.15
CA HIS A 52 -10.98 -0.40 -9.93
C HIS A 52 -11.45 -0.74 -8.52
N ASP A 53 -11.05 -1.90 -7.99
CA ASP A 53 -11.36 -2.31 -6.61
C ASP A 53 -10.77 -1.34 -5.59
N VAL A 54 -9.51 -0.97 -5.76
CA VAL A 54 -8.84 0.00 -4.87
C VAL A 54 -9.54 1.36 -4.90
N LEU A 55 -9.88 1.86 -6.09
CA LEU A 55 -10.62 3.12 -6.24
C LEU A 55 -12.02 3.03 -5.65
N SER A 56 -12.68 1.88 -5.75
CA SER A 56 -14.00 1.62 -5.17
C SER A 56 -13.95 1.68 -3.64
N ILE A 57 -12.94 1.07 -3.00
CA ILE A 57 -12.71 1.16 -1.55
C ILE A 57 -12.63 2.63 -1.13
N LEU A 58 -11.85 3.46 -1.83
CA LEU A 58 -11.69 4.87 -1.51
C LEU A 58 -12.99 5.67 -1.66
N LYS A 59 -13.76 5.41 -2.71
CA LYS A 59 -15.03 6.08 -2.95
C LYS A 59 -16.08 5.74 -1.89
N HIS A 60 -16.20 4.47 -1.53
CA HIS A 60 -17.15 4.00 -0.52
C HIS A 60 -16.82 4.49 0.90
N THR A 61 -15.57 4.85 1.16
CA THR A 61 -15.11 5.31 2.47
C THR A 61 -14.96 6.83 2.58
N SER A 62 -15.39 7.58 1.56
CA SER A 62 -15.24 9.04 1.49
C SER A 62 -13.77 9.52 1.63
N LEU A 63 -12.80 8.66 1.35
CA LEU A 63 -11.37 8.95 1.38
C LEU A 63 -10.79 9.24 0.00
N TYR A 64 -11.64 9.50 -0.98
CA TYR A 64 -11.21 9.79 -2.35
C TYR A 64 -10.59 11.18 -2.43
N PRO A 65 -9.27 11.29 -2.71
CA PRO A 65 -8.52 12.52 -2.45
C PRO A 65 -8.60 13.58 -3.55
N ILE A 66 -9.26 13.30 -4.68
CA ILE A 66 -9.36 14.26 -5.79
C ILE A 66 -10.09 15.53 -5.34
N ASN A 67 -9.58 16.69 -5.74
CA ASN A 67 -10.03 18.04 -5.38
C ASN A 67 -9.85 18.39 -3.89
N GLN A 68 -9.13 17.59 -3.11
CA GLN A 68 -8.74 17.94 -1.75
C GLN A 68 -7.34 18.58 -1.73
N ARG A 69 -7.07 19.45 -0.77
CA ARG A 69 -5.73 20.00 -0.56
C ARG A 69 -4.79 18.91 -0.07
N LEU A 70 -3.59 18.83 -0.62
CA LEU A 70 -2.62 17.79 -0.25
C LEU A 70 -2.33 17.75 1.25
N ARG A 71 -2.27 18.92 1.91
CA ARG A 71 -2.06 18.99 3.36
C ARG A 71 -3.16 18.34 4.18
N ASP A 72 -4.40 18.32 3.68
CA ASP A 72 -5.56 17.77 4.37
C ASP A 72 -5.71 16.26 4.12
N ILE A 73 -4.97 15.72 3.14
CA ILE A 73 -4.99 14.30 2.81
C ILE A 73 -4.07 13.54 3.75
N ASN A 74 -4.67 12.65 4.56
CA ASN A 74 -3.94 11.73 5.42
C ASN A 74 -3.67 10.41 4.68
N THR A 75 -2.46 10.25 4.17
CA THR A 75 -2.03 9.04 3.41
C THR A 75 -2.08 7.79 4.26
N GLU A 76 -1.73 7.87 5.55
CA GLU A 76 -1.76 6.73 6.47
C GLU A 76 -3.18 6.18 6.67
N THR A 77 -4.18 7.07 6.73
CA THR A 77 -5.59 6.64 6.82
C THR A 77 -6.04 5.92 5.55
N ILE A 78 -5.61 6.40 4.39
CA ILE A 78 -5.86 5.76 3.09
C ILE A 78 -5.20 4.38 3.05
N GLU A 79 -3.91 4.28 3.42
CA GLU A 79 -3.18 3.01 3.50
C GLU A 79 -3.89 1.99 4.38
N ARG A 80 -4.21 2.38 5.60
CA ARG A 80 -4.87 1.52 6.59
C ARG A 80 -6.22 1.01 6.09
N LYS A 81 -6.96 1.85 5.38
CA LYS A 81 -8.26 1.48 4.84
C LYS A 81 -8.15 0.48 3.68
N ILE A 82 -7.20 0.68 2.80
CA ILE A 82 -6.93 -0.24 1.68
C ILE A 82 -6.34 -1.55 2.21
N ALA A 83 -5.39 -1.48 3.15
CA ALA A 83 -4.76 -2.65 3.78
C ALA A 83 -5.75 -3.54 4.56
N GLY A 84 -6.92 -3.01 4.92
CA GLY A 84 -8.02 -3.79 5.51
C GLY A 84 -8.65 -4.82 4.56
N ASN A 85 -8.32 -4.83 3.29
CA ASN A 85 -8.79 -5.83 2.34
C ASN A 85 -7.96 -7.13 2.47
N GLU A 86 -8.62 -8.26 2.66
CA GLU A 86 -8.00 -9.55 2.92
C GLU A 86 -7.13 -10.10 1.78
N LEU A 87 -7.25 -9.54 0.57
CA LEU A 87 -6.46 -9.92 -0.62
C LEU A 87 -5.16 -9.12 -0.75
N ILE A 88 -4.96 -8.12 0.12
CA ILE A 88 -3.83 -7.20 0.06
C ILE A 88 -2.78 -7.58 1.11
N ASP A 89 -1.52 -7.65 0.68
CA ASP A 89 -0.37 -7.86 1.56
C ASP A 89 0.20 -6.54 2.07
N ARG A 90 0.40 -5.58 1.16
CA ARG A 90 1.02 -4.30 1.46
C ARG A 90 0.45 -3.17 0.62
N VAL A 91 0.33 -2.01 1.23
CA VAL A 91 -0.05 -0.76 0.58
C VAL A 91 1.01 0.29 0.89
N ASN A 92 1.30 1.14 -0.07
CA ASN A 92 2.14 2.32 0.12
C ASN A 92 1.46 3.49 -0.59
N VAL A 93 1.17 4.56 0.15
CA VAL A 93 0.50 5.76 -0.36
C VAL A 93 1.38 6.97 -0.12
N TYR A 94 1.71 7.69 -1.18
CA TYR A 94 2.53 8.89 -1.07
C TYR A 94 2.06 10.02 -1.96
N LYS A 95 2.36 11.23 -1.53
CA LYS A 95 2.15 12.46 -2.26
C LYS A 95 3.31 12.66 -3.23
N THR A 96 3.01 13.07 -4.45
CA THR A 96 4.05 13.38 -5.44
C THR A 96 4.27 14.90 -5.56
N PRO A 97 5.45 15.36 -5.99
CA PRO A 97 5.71 16.80 -6.20
C PRO A 97 4.75 17.49 -7.18
N SER A 98 4.12 16.73 -8.06
CA SER A 98 3.11 17.21 -9.02
C SER A 98 1.69 17.28 -8.46
N ALA A 99 1.54 17.32 -7.13
CA ALA A 99 0.26 17.37 -6.44
C ALA A 99 -0.69 16.21 -6.79
N ASN A 100 -0.16 14.99 -6.91
CA ASN A 100 -0.94 13.79 -7.13
C ASN A 100 -0.74 12.81 -5.98
N ILE A 101 -1.69 11.88 -5.81
CA ILE A 101 -1.56 10.75 -4.90
C ILE A 101 -1.18 9.51 -5.70
N HIS A 102 -0.14 8.82 -5.25
CA HIS A 102 0.29 7.54 -5.80
C HIS A 102 0.04 6.43 -4.78
N ILE A 103 -0.60 5.37 -5.23
CA ILE A 103 -1.00 4.22 -4.41
C ILE A 103 -0.39 2.97 -5.04
N GLU A 104 0.52 2.34 -4.33
CA GLU A 104 1.09 1.05 -4.71
C GLU A 104 0.46 -0.04 -3.85
N VAL A 105 -0.08 -1.06 -4.48
CA VAL A 105 -0.70 -2.20 -3.81
C VAL A 105 0.04 -3.48 -4.20
N THR A 106 0.43 -4.26 -3.21
CA THR A 106 0.98 -5.60 -3.39
C THR A 106 -0.07 -6.61 -2.94
N GLN A 107 -0.40 -7.55 -3.80
CA GLN A 107 -1.37 -8.61 -3.52
C GLN A 107 -0.72 -9.71 -2.69
N LYS A 108 -1.52 -10.40 -1.85
CA LYS A 108 -1.08 -11.62 -1.18
C LYS A 108 -0.79 -12.72 -2.21
N THR A 109 0.15 -13.58 -1.88
CA THR A 109 0.54 -14.74 -2.69
C THR A 109 -0.05 -16.00 -2.06
N PRO A 110 -1.10 -16.59 -2.62
CA PRO A 110 -1.63 -17.85 -2.13
C PRO A 110 -0.68 -19.00 -2.49
N VAL A 111 -0.51 -19.94 -1.59
CA VAL A 111 0.32 -21.15 -1.79
C VAL A 111 -0.48 -22.44 -1.72
N LEU A 112 -1.68 -22.40 -1.14
CA LEU A 112 -2.53 -23.58 -0.94
C LEU A 112 -4.00 -23.18 -1.07
N ARG A 113 -4.80 -24.05 -1.69
CA ARG A 113 -6.27 -23.95 -1.66
C ARG A 113 -6.85 -25.02 -0.74
N VAL A 114 -7.68 -24.59 0.19
CA VAL A 114 -8.33 -25.47 1.17
C VAL A 114 -9.81 -25.59 0.85
N PHE A 115 -10.33 -26.82 0.80
CA PHE A 115 -11.75 -27.14 0.79
C PHE A 115 -12.14 -27.69 2.14
N SER A 116 -12.89 -26.93 2.91
CA SER A 116 -13.38 -27.31 4.23
C SER A 116 -14.89 -27.54 4.21
N THR A 117 -15.43 -28.03 5.31
CA THR A 117 -16.89 -28.17 5.51
C THR A 117 -17.64 -26.82 5.47
N GLN A 118 -16.94 -25.71 5.74
CA GLN A 118 -17.51 -24.36 5.77
C GLN A 118 -17.32 -23.59 4.46
N GLY A 119 -16.64 -24.18 3.46
CA GLY A 119 -16.35 -23.53 2.19
C GLY A 119 -14.89 -23.66 1.78
N SER A 120 -14.52 -22.95 0.70
CA SER A 120 -13.15 -22.94 0.21
C SER A 120 -12.48 -21.60 0.43
N TYR A 121 -11.18 -21.62 0.73
CA TYR A 121 -10.35 -20.45 0.93
C TYR A 121 -8.91 -20.74 0.47
N TYR A 122 -8.12 -19.70 0.32
CA TYR A 122 -6.69 -19.82 0.09
C TYR A 122 -5.91 -19.57 1.39
N VAL A 123 -4.70 -20.08 1.42
CA VAL A 123 -3.69 -19.80 2.46
C VAL A 123 -2.51 -19.14 1.76
N ASP A 124 -2.02 -18.04 2.31
CA ASP A 124 -0.87 -17.30 1.80
C ASP A 124 0.47 -17.86 2.32
N GLU A 125 1.59 -17.33 1.83
CA GLU A 125 2.96 -17.71 2.23
C GLU A 125 3.21 -17.53 3.73
N ARG A 126 2.42 -16.71 4.42
CA ARG A 126 2.55 -16.44 5.86
C ARG A 126 1.58 -17.27 6.72
N GLY A 127 0.79 -18.13 6.07
CA GLY A 127 -0.21 -18.96 6.75
C GLY A 127 -1.53 -18.22 7.04
N HIS A 128 -1.76 -17.03 6.51
CA HIS A 128 -3.03 -16.32 6.67
C HIS A 128 -4.05 -16.80 5.65
N THR A 129 -5.29 -16.83 6.06
CA THR A 129 -6.40 -17.16 5.15
C THR A 129 -6.71 -16.00 4.22
N MET A 130 -7.12 -16.32 2.99
CA MET A 130 -7.59 -15.39 1.98
C MET A 130 -8.90 -15.91 1.40
N PRO A 131 -9.89 -15.05 1.12
CA PRO A 131 -11.12 -15.46 0.47
C PRO A 131 -10.86 -15.89 -0.98
N VAL A 132 -11.74 -16.75 -1.50
CA VAL A 132 -11.73 -17.11 -2.92
C VAL A 132 -12.26 -15.94 -3.73
N SER A 133 -11.51 -15.55 -4.76
CA SER A 133 -11.97 -14.54 -5.70
C SER A 133 -12.90 -15.17 -6.74
N PRO A 134 -14.05 -14.59 -7.03
CA PRO A 134 -14.91 -15.05 -8.13
C PRO A 134 -14.33 -14.74 -9.50
N ARG A 135 -13.38 -13.82 -9.59
CA ARG A 135 -12.79 -13.34 -10.84
C ARG A 135 -11.50 -14.04 -11.25
N TYR A 136 -10.81 -14.61 -10.27
CA TYR A 136 -9.50 -15.21 -10.53
C TYR A 136 -9.30 -16.47 -9.70
N ALA A 137 -8.83 -17.52 -10.36
CA ALA A 137 -8.41 -18.76 -9.73
C ALA A 137 -6.98 -19.09 -10.17
N THR A 138 -6.14 -19.48 -9.23
CA THR A 138 -4.77 -19.90 -9.50
C THR A 138 -4.62 -21.41 -9.30
N TYR A 139 -3.70 -22.01 -10.06
CA TYR A 139 -3.36 -23.42 -9.93
C TYR A 139 -2.46 -23.61 -8.70
N LEU A 140 -3.00 -24.23 -7.67
CA LEU A 140 -2.31 -24.46 -6.40
C LEU A 140 -2.56 -25.90 -5.94
N PRO A 141 -1.69 -26.44 -5.08
CA PRO A 141 -2.00 -27.63 -4.31
C PRO A 141 -3.33 -27.49 -3.59
N ILE A 142 -4.06 -28.58 -3.49
CA ILE A 142 -5.39 -28.61 -2.86
C ILE A 142 -5.30 -29.49 -1.60
N ALA A 143 -5.76 -28.92 -0.48
CA ALA A 143 -6.06 -29.68 0.72
C ALA A 143 -7.57 -29.84 0.85
N ASN A 144 -8.04 -31.06 0.99
CA ASN A 144 -9.45 -31.37 1.23
C ASN A 144 -9.59 -32.34 2.40
N GLY A 145 -10.71 -32.27 3.08
CA GLY A 145 -11.01 -33.19 4.21
C GLY A 145 -11.96 -32.57 5.21
N ILE A 146 -12.11 -33.24 6.33
CA ILE A 146 -12.89 -32.74 7.49
C ILE A 146 -12.01 -31.70 8.21
N ILE A 147 -12.01 -30.48 7.70
CA ILE A 147 -11.24 -29.37 8.24
C ILE A 147 -12.20 -28.47 8.99
N GLU A 148 -12.24 -28.60 10.32
CA GLU A 148 -13.22 -27.90 11.18
C GLU A 148 -12.81 -26.47 11.55
N LYS A 149 -11.51 -26.14 11.46
CA LYS A 149 -10.99 -24.82 11.80
C LYS A 149 -10.30 -24.21 10.60
N SER A 150 -10.49 -22.90 10.41
CA SER A 150 -9.66 -22.15 9.48
C SER A 150 -8.21 -22.22 9.97
N PHE A 151 -7.32 -22.59 9.10
CA PHE A 151 -5.89 -22.70 9.41
C PHE A 151 -5.20 -21.34 9.52
N ALA A 152 -5.77 -20.42 10.25
CA ALA A 152 -5.16 -19.13 10.56
C ALA A 152 -4.03 -19.25 11.60
N THR A 153 -3.41 -20.42 11.75
CA THR A 153 -2.36 -20.63 12.73
C THR A 153 -1.07 -21.14 12.07
N THR A 154 0.02 -20.74 12.67
CA THR A 154 1.43 -20.95 12.32
C THR A 154 1.83 -22.40 11.94
N ASP A 155 1.01 -23.38 12.21
CA ASP A 155 1.36 -24.79 12.03
C ASP A 155 1.24 -25.29 10.58
N LEU A 156 0.42 -24.65 9.75
CA LEU A 156 0.31 -25.00 8.32
C LEU A 156 1.46 -24.49 7.47
N TYR A 157 2.08 -23.40 7.87
CA TYR A 157 3.29 -22.92 7.22
C TYR A 157 4.38 -24.00 7.16
N LYS A 158 4.41 -24.87 8.15
CA LYS A 158 5.33 -26.02 8.18
C LYS A 158 5.00 -27.11 7.17
N PHE A 159 3.73 -27.30 6.82
CA PHE A 159 3.30 -28.31 5.85
C PHE A 159 3.35 -27.84 4.40
N ALA A 160 3.25 -26.55 4.13
CA ALA A 160 3.32 -25.99 2.79
C ALA A 160 4.76 -25.88 2.24
N LEU A 161 5.77 -26.15 3.05
CA LEU A 161 7.21 -26.10 2.68
C LEU A 161 7.80 -27.48 2.34
N PHE A 162 7.02 -28.55 2.33
CA PHE A 162 7.37 -29.89 1.85
C PHE A 162 6.66 -30.19 0.54
#